data_acca8f3016aefd749e88dd296e19495f
#
_entry.id   acca8f3016aefd749e88dd296e19495f
#
_cell.length_a   1.000
_cell.length_b   1.000
_cell.length_c   1.000
_cell.angle_alpha   90.00
_cell.angle_beta   90.00
_cell.angle_gamma   90.00
#
_symmetry.space_group_name_H-M   'P 1'
#
loop_
_entity.id
_entity.type
_entity.pdbx_description
1 polymer ?
#
loop_
_entity_poly.entity_id
_entity_poly.type
_entity_poly.pdbx_seq_one_letter_code
_entity_poly.pdbx_strand_id
1 'polypeptide(L)'
;MASAARELDDDRIPDMKTDWEVIFKYLAESEDRTVIAINEFPYLIESDKGVTATFQRIIDLYISKSNLFLILCGSSVGMIETKVLGHKSPLYGRRTGQWKLEPMRFRQIAEFLPEYSCEELVNAYSAVGGAPFYINRFEDSRDCFENILEKILEKGEILSEEGEFLLREELREPKTYFSILRAISFGNTKFSNIMNYTGLDRNSMTQYLDILRTLGFVRRDVPVTEKSPEKSKKGLYYADDNYLNFWFRFVFPHRSEIEEDPAEVLETLVKPYYKQFVGRSFENISKQLL
;
A
#
# COMPACT_ATOMS: atom_id res chain seq x y z
N MET A 1 -0.49 26.36 -1.87
CA MET A 1 -0.04 27.17 -0.73
C MET A 1 -0.79 28.49 -0.59
N ALA A 2 -0.97 29.30 -1.61
CA ALA A 2 -1.80 30.52 -1.55
C ALA A 2 -3.27 30.27 -1.14
N SER A 3 -3.79 29.03 -1.29
CA SER A 3 -5.16 28.68 -0.90
C SER A 3 -5.32 28.51 0.61
N ALA A 4 -4.40 27.81 1.27
CA ALA A 4 -4.44 27.62 2.73
C ALA A 4 -4.26 28.95 3.50
N ALA A 5 -3.49 29.88 2.92
CA ALA A 5 -3.29 31.19 3.49
C ALA A 5 -4.54 32.08 3.45
N ARG A 6 -5.38 31.93 2.41
CA ARG A 6 -6.65 32.68 2.31
C ARG A 6 -7.73 32.26 3.33
N GLU A 7 -7.65 31.04 3.85
CA GLU A 7 -8.56 30.57 4.90
C GLU A 7 -8.23 31.13 6.28
N LEU A 8 -7.03 31.71 6.46
CA LEU A 8 -6.60 32.32 7.73
C LEU A 8 -6.97 33.80 7.87
N ASP A 9 -7.60 34.40 6.85
CA ASP A 9 -8.14 35.78 6.82
C ASP A 9 -7.12 36.83 7.33
N ASP A 10 -5.82 36.70 6.97
CA ASP A 10 -4.73 37.56 7.42
C ASP A 10 -4.09 38.31 6.26
N ASP A 11 -4.24 39.62 6.26
CA ASP A 11 -3.77 40.52 5.23
C ASP A 11 -2.23 40.52 5.03
N ARG A 12 -1.47 39.97 5.97
CA ARG A 12 0.00 39.83 5.89
C ARG A 12 0.48 38.71 4.97
N ILE A 13 -0.40 37.81 4.57
CA ILE A 13 -0.06 36.61 3.78
C ILE A 13 0.27 36.91 2.30
N PRO A 14 -0.33 37.92 1.61
CA PRO A 14 -0.02 38.23 0.21
C PRO A 14 1.44 38.60 -0.08
N ASP A 15 2.16 39.13 0.90
CA ASP A 15 3.55 39.56 0.76
C ASP A 15 4.58 38.50 1.16
N MET A 16 4.14 37.35 1.68
CA MET A 16 5.05 36.25 2.04
C MET A 16 5.58 35.59 0.77
N LYS A 17 6.88 35.65 0.55
CA LYS A 17 7.56 34.75 -0.39
C LYS A 17 7.24 33.32 -0.02
N THR A 18 7.06 32.47 -1.02
CA THR A 18 6.71 31.04 -0.88
C THR A 18 7.86 30.24 -0.25
N ASP A 19 8.32 30.64 0.93
CA ASP A 19 9.38 29.98 1.69
C ASP A 19 8.75 29.27 2.89
N TRP A 20 9.01 27.99 3.00
CA TRP A 20 8.54 27.17 4.10
C TRP A 20 8.91 27.74 5.48
N GLU A 21 10.13 28.24 5.65
CA GLU A 21 10.57 28.79 6.94
C GLU A 21 9.78 30.05 7.34
N VAL A 22 9.47 30.91 6.38
CA VAL A 22 8.70 32.15 6.64
C VAL A 22 7.28 31.76 7.07
N ILE A 23 6.65 30.79 6.40
CA ILE A 23 5.31 30.32 6.73
C ILE A 23 5.28 29.74 8.15
N PHE A 24 6.19 28.83 8.46
CA PHE A 24 6.22 28.17 9.77
C PHE A 24 6.62 29.12 10.90
N LYS A 25 7.50 30.08 10.64
CA LYS A 25 7.80 31.16 11.60
C LYS A 25 6.55 31.95 11.96
N TYR A 26 5.80 32.40 10.94
CA TYR A 26 4.55 33.14 11.12
C TYR A 26 3.52 32.32 11.93
N LEU A 27 3.30 31.06 11.56
CA LEU A 27 2.36 30.18 12.26
C LEU A 27 2.79 29.89 13.70
N ALA A 28 4.09 29.87 13.99
CA ALA A 28 4.62 29.63 15.33
C ALA A 28 4.45 30.84 16.28
N GLU A 29 4.13 32.02 15.77
CA GLU A 29 3.82 33.22 16.58
C GLU A 29 2.40 33.16 17.18
N SER A 30 1.53 32.28 16.67
CA SER A 30 0.19 32.08 17.22
C SER A 30 0.23 31.32 18.55
N GLU A 31 -0.58 31.76 19.51
CA GLU A 31 -0.80 31.04 20.78
C GLU A 31 -1.76 29.83 20.60
N ASP A 32 -2.49 29.79 19.49
CA ASP A 32 -3.45 28.74 19.19
C ASP A 32 -2.76 27.41 18.86
N ARG A 33 -3.42 26.33 19.26
CA ARG A 33 -2.97 24.96 18.90
C ARG A 33 -3.31 24.70 17.45
N THR A 34 -2.30 24.70 16.58
CA THR A 34 -2.49 24.53 15.13
C THR A 34 -1.92 23.18 14.65
N VAL A 35 -2.72 22.43 13.92
CA VAL A 35 -2.30 21.18 13.26
C VAL A 35 -2.07 21.47 11.77
N ILE A 36 -0.89 21.11 11.30
CA ILE A 36 -0.49 21.26 9.90
C ILE A 36 -0.24 19.87 9.34
N ALA A 37 -1.00 19.44 8.34
CA ALA A 37 -0.79 18.20 7.63
C ALA A 37 -0.25 18.49 6.22
N ILE A 38 0.89 17.90 5.90
CA ILE A 38 1.46 17.94 4.54
C ILE A 38 1.33 16.55 3.96
N ASN A 39 0.36 16.41 3.06
CA ASN A 39 0.12 15.19 2.33
C ASN A 39 1.09 15.09 1.15
N GLU A 40 1.44 13.87 0.77
CA GLU A 40 2.39 13.54 -0.29
C GLU A 40 3.75 14.24 -0.14
N PHE A 41 4.26 14.27 1.09
CA PHE A 41 5.60 14.80 1.40
C PHE A 41 6.73 14.17 0.56
N PRO A 42 6.67 12.88 0.16
CA PRO A 42 7.62 12.28 -0.78
C PRO A 42 7.80 13.07 -2.09
N TYR A 43 6.74 13.61 -2.68
CA TYR A 43 6.85 14.38 -3.92
C TYR A 43 7.60 15.71 -3.72
N LEU A 44 7.50 16.31 -2.52
CA LEU A 44 8.33 17.49 -2.20
C LEU A 44 9.81 17.11 -2.14
N ILE A 45 10.14 15.92 -1.63
CA ILE A 45 11.53 15.42 -1.59
C ILE A 45 12.07 15.14 -3.00
N GLU A 46 11.23 14.69 -3.92
CA GLU A 46 11.63 14.48 -5.31
C GLU A 46 11.87 15.77 -6.05
N SER A 47 11.01 16.77 -5.84
CA SER A 47 11.11 18.08 -6.49
C SER A 47 12.21 18.97 -5.91
N ASP A 48 12.47 18.86 -4.59
CA ASP A 48 13.54 19.59 -3.89
C ASP A 48 14.28 18.69 -2.91
N LYS A 49 15.51 18.32 -3.28
CA LYS A 49 16.37 17.47 -2.43
C LYS A 49 16.77 18.15 -1.11
N GLY A 50 16.66 19.48 -1.02
CA GLY A 50 16.94 20.26 0.18
C GLY A 50 15.79 20.32 1.17
N VAL A 51 14.57 19.93 0.77
CA VAL A 51 13.35 20.09 1.57
C VAL A 51 13.44 19.43 2.95
N THR A 52 14.05 18.25 3.05
CA THR A 52 14.23 17.56 4.35
C THR A 52 15.11 18.33 5.31
N ALA A 53 16.15 19.01 4.83
CA ALA A 53 17.00 19.89 5.64
C ALA A 53 16.26 21.18 6.05
N THR A 54 15.44 21.71 5.17
CA THR A 54 14.56 22.84 5.46
C THR A 54 13.58 22.49 6.58
N PHE A 55 12.89 21.36 6.48
CA PHE A 55 11.97 20.89 7.53
C PHE A 55 12.69 20.51 8.83
N GLN A 56 13.94 20.05 8.76
CA GLN A 56 14.77 19.89 9.95
C GLN A 56 14.90 21.20 10.72
N ARG A 57 15.28 22.29 10.04
CA ARG A 57 15.41 23.63 10.67
C ARG A 57 14.08 24.13 11.19
N ILE A 58 12.99 23.94 10.43
CA ILE A 58 11.65 24.32 10.84
C ILE A 58 11.26 23.63 12.16
N ILE A 59 11.50 22.34 12.26
CA ILE A 59 11.20 21.58 13.47
C ILE A 59 12.05 22.09 14.64
N ASP A 60 13.36 22.24 14.45
CA ASP A 60 14.29 22.63 15.51
C ASP A 60 14.08 24.09 15.99
N LEU A 61 13.72 25.01 15.09
CA LEU A 61 13.63 26.43 15.40
C LEU A 61 12.23 26.89 15.82
N TYR A 62 11.19 26.32 15.20
CA TYR A 62 9.83 26.81 15.34
C TYR A 62 8.90 25.78 16.00
N ILE A 63 8.74 24.58 15.43
CA ILE A 63 7.72 23.63 15.90
C ILE A 63 8.00 23.17 17.33
N SER A 64 9.27 22.86 17.67
CA SER A 64 9.65 22.39 19.01
C SER A 64 9.40 23.38 20.14
N LYS A 65 9.13 24.64 19.81
CA LYS A 65 8.98 25.76 20.76
C LYS A 65 7.61 26.44 20.68
N SER A 66 6.67 25.90 19.93
CA SER A 66 5.34 26.46 19.69
C SER A 66 4.24 25.42 19.94
N ASN A 67 3.00 25.85 19.76
CA ASN A 67 1.83 24.99 19.83
C ASN A 67 1.50 24.31 18.49
N LEU A 68 2.45 24.29 17.53
CA LEU A 68 2.28 23.64 16.24
C LEU A 68 2.44 22.13 16.34
N PHE A 69 1.58 21.42 15.64
CA PHE A 69 1.69 19.98 15.44
C PHE A 69 1.79 19.67 13.95
N LEU A 70 2.94 19.15 13.52
CA LEU A 70 3.21 18.85 12.11
C LEU A 70 3.01 17.36 11.83
N ILE A 71 2.21 17.03 10.81
CA ILE A 71 2.02 15.71 10.26
C ILE A 71 2.63 15.70 8.85
N LEU A 72 3.60 14.82 8.61
CA LEU A 72 4.15 14.53 7.28
C LEU A 72 3.65 13.16 6.86
N CYS A 73 2.88 13.07 5.80
CA CYS A 73 2.35 11.81 5.29
C CYS A 73 2.60 11.66 3.78
N GLY A 74 2.42 10.46 3.28
CA GLY A 74 2.56 10.13 1.87
C GLY A 74 2.27 8.66 1.60
N SER A 75 1.88 8.36 0.38
CA SER A 75 1.52 7.01 -0.09
C SER A 75 2.75 6.12 -0.28
N SER A 76 3.90 6.67 -0.69
CA SER A 76 5.12 5.90 -0.92
C SER A 76 5.80 5.49 0.39
N VAL A 77 5.54 4.25 0.83
CA VAL A 77 6.13 3.65 2.05
C VAL A 77 7.65 3.63 1.96
N GLY A 78 8.21 3.21 0.83
CA GLY A 78 9.65 3.12 0.62
C GLY A 78 10.34 4.46 0.74
N MET A 79 9.75 5.55 0.23
CA MET A 79 10.30 6.89 0.36
C MET A 79 10.19 7.43 1.79
N ILE A 80 9.07 7.25 2.46
CA ILE A 80 8.91 7.64 3.86
C ILE A 80 9.95 6.91 4.73
N GLU A 81 10.10 5.60 4.61
CA GLU A 81 11.06 4.83 5.39
C GLU A 81 12.53 5.23 5.13
N THR A 82 12.88 5.48 3.88
CA THR A 82 14.29 5.76 3.53
C THR A 82 14.67 7.24 3.64
N LYS A 83 13.79 8.14 3.19
CA LYS A 83 14.09 9.58 3.08
C LYS A 83 13.65 10.41 4.28
N VAL A 84 12.60 9.97 4.98
CA VAL A 84 12.08 10.66 6.17
C VAL A 84 12.58 9.99 7.45
N LEU A 85 12.37 8.69 7.59
CA LEU A 85 12.66 7.94 8.80
C LEU A 85 14.07 7.37 8.86
N GLY A 86 14.76 7.25 7.73
CA GLY A 86 16.07 6.62 7.61
C GLY A 86 17.18 7.37 8.40
N HIS A 87 18.18 6.65 8.91
CA HIS A 87 19.30 7.20 9.70
C HIS A 87 20.07 8.33 9.01
N LYS A 88 20.07 8.36 7.68
CA LYS A 88 20.74 9.40 6.88
C LYS A 88 19.86 10.60 6.61
N SER A 89 18.59 10.57 7.00
CA SER A 89 17.67 11.68 6.79
C SER A 89 17.95 12.81 7.79
N PRO A 90 17.91 14.07 7.37
CA PRO A 90 17.93 15.22 8.28
C PRO A 90 16.80 15.19 9.32
N LEU A 91 15.69 14.54 9.02
CA LEU A 91 14.52 14.40 9.90
C LEU A 91 14.65 13.25 10.93
N TYR A 92 15.69 12.42 10.79
CA TYR A 92 15.93 11.32 11.73
C TYR A 92 16.01 11.80 13.18
N GLY A 93 15.26 11.14 14.08
CA GLY A 93 15.25 11.46 15.51
C GLY A 93 14.39 12.67 15.92
N ARG A 94 13.71 13.35 14.96
CA ARG A 94 12.86 14.52 15.24
C ARG A 94 11.39 14.23 15.34
N ARG A 95 10.98 13.00 14.97
CA ARG A 95 9.60 12.56 15.12
C ARG A 95 9.22 12.35 16.57
N THR A 96 8.03 12.75 16.95
CA THR A 96 7.40 12.45 18.26
C THR A 96 6.48 11.24 18.18
N GLY A 97 6.04 10.88 16.97
CA GLY A 97 5.22 9.70 16.69
C GLY A 97 5.37 9.24 15.24
N GLN A 98 4.94 8.02 15.00
CA GLN A 98 4.92 7.39 13.67
C GLN A 98 3.75 6.46 13.60
N TRP A 99 3.02 6.51 12.48
CA TRP A 99 1.89 5.63 12.24
C TRP A 99 1.94 5.11 10.80
N LYS A 100 1.85 3.78 10.64
CA LYS A 100 1.62 3.14 9.36
C LYS A 100 0.16 2.70 9.32
N LEU A 101 -0.59 3.20 8.35
CA LEU A 101 -1.95 2.74 8.13
C LEU A 101 -1.90 1.36 7.49
N GLU A 102 -2.40 0.38 8.21
CA GLU A 102 -2.54 -0.98 7.70
C GLU A 102 -3.90 -1.12 6.99
N PRO A 103 -4.03 -2.04 6.01
CA PRO A 103 -5.31 -2.37 5.42
C PRO A 103 -6.35 -2.77 6.49
N MET A 104 -7.61 -2.53 6.22
CA MET A 104 -8.69 -2.91 7.11
C MET A 104 -8.72 -4.41 7.33
N ARG A 105 -9.03 -4.80 8.56
CA ARG A 105 -9.23 -6.20 8.91
C ARG A 105 -10.56 -6.71 8.39
N PHE A 106 -10.69 -8.02 8.25
CA PHE A 106 -11.90 -8.68 7.75
C PHE A 106 -13.20 -8.18 8.41
N ARG A 107 -13.21 -8.01 9.74
CA ARG A 107 -14.42 -7.52 10.44
C ARG A 107 -14.85 -6.11 10.03
N GLN A 108 -13.91 -5.28 9.66
CA GLN A 108 -14.17 -3.87 9.33
C GLN A 108 -14.80 -3.71 7.95
N ILE A 109 -14.54 -4.65 7.02
CA ILE A 109 -15.16 -4.58 5.69
C ILE A 109 -16.67 -4.81 5.69
N ALA A 110 -17.21 -5.47 6.73
CA ALA A 110 -18.65 -5.65 6.88
C ALA A 110 -19.41 -4.32 7.04
N GLU A 111 -18.74 -3.25 7.45
CA GLU A 111 -19.32 -1.91 7.52
C GLU A 111 -19.52 -1.28 6.12
N PHE A 112 -18.76 -1.73 5.13
CA PHE A 112 -18.84 -1.29 3.74
C PHE A 112 -19.85 -2.08 2.92
N LEU A 113 -20.05 -3.35 3.28
CA LEU A 113 -20.90 -4.31 2.56
C LEU A 113 -21.87 -4.97 3.55
N PRO A 114 -22.79 -4.20 4.18
CA PRO A 114 -23.61 -4.70 5.28
C PRO A 114 -24.64 -5.76 4.86
N GLU A 115 -25.05 -5.80 3.58
CA GLU A 115 -26.02 -6.78 3.08
C GLU A 115 -25.36 -8.11 2.67
N TYR A 116 -24.02 -8.17 2.63
CA TYR A 116 -23.31 -9.39 2.29
C TYR A 116 -23.39 -10.45 3.39
N SER A 117 -23.63 -11.70 2.99
CA SER A 117 -23.45 -12.85 3.86
C SER A 117 -21.97 -13.00 4.26
N CYS A 118 -21.71 -13.76 5.33
CA CYS A 118 -20.34 -14.04 5.76
C CYS A 118 -19.50 -14.70 4.64
N GLU A 119 -20.11 -15.54 3.80
CA GLU A 119 -19.43 -16.18 2.67
C GLU A 119 -19.05 -15.15 1.60
N GLU A 120 -19.96 -14.26 1.25
CA GLU A 120 -19.71 -13.17 0.29
C GLU A 120 -18.66 -12.18 0.80
N LEU A 121 -18.68 -11.84 2.10
CA LEU A 121 -17.63 -11.03 2.72
C LEU A 121 -16.25 -11.71 2.63
N VAL A 122 -16.17 -13.02 2.86
CA VAL A 122 -14.93 -13.79 2.71
C VAL A 122 -14.46 -13.75 1.25
N ASN A 123 -15.39 -13.92 0.31
CA ASN A 123 -15.09 -13.84 -1.11
C ASN A 123 -14.59 -12.44 -1.50
N ALA A 124 -15.32 -11.39 -1.16
CA ALA A 124 -14.94 -10.01 -1.46
C ALA A 124 -13.57 -9.65 -0.85
N TYR A 125 -13.36 -9.97 0.44
CA TYR A 125 -12.08 -9.73 1.10
C TYR A 125 -10.91 -10.48 0.42
N SER A 126 -11.18 -11.67 -0.09
CA SER A 126 -10.17 -12.45 -0.82
C SER A 126 -9.80 -11.81 -2.16
N ALA A 127 -10.75 -11.14 -2.82
CA ALA A 127 -10.52 -10.47 -4.11
C ALA A 127 -9.88 -9.09 -3.95
N VAL A 128 -10.39 -8.25 -3.04
CA VAL A 128 -10.01 -6.82 -2.97
C VAL A 128 -9.27 -6.44 -1.68
N GLY A 129 -9.14 -7.35 -0.72
CA GLY A 129 -8.44 -7.10 0.53
C GLY A 129 -9.12 -6.09 1.42
N GLY A 130 -8.31 -5.34 2.20
CA GLY A 130 -8.77 -4.39 3.20
C GLY A 130 -8.56 -2.92 2.81
N ALA A 131 -8.22 -2.60 1.56
CA ALA A 131 -8.08 -1.21 1.12
C ALA A 131 -9.46 -0.56 0.92
N PRO A 132 -9.79 0.53 1.64
CA PRO A 132 -11.10 1.17 1.51
C PRO A 132 -11.45 1.57 0.08
N PHE A 133 -10.44 2.02 -0.67
CA PHE A 133 -10.60 2.41 -2.07
C PHE A 133 -11.12 1.28 -2.96
N TYR A 134 -10.71 0.03 -2.71
CA TYR A 134 -11.15 -1.14 -3.47
C TYR A 134 -12.52 -1.63 -3.01
N ILE A 135 -12.74 -1.69 -1.69
CA ILE A 135 -13.99 -2.18 -1.10
C ILE A 135 -15.17 -1.28 -1.48
N ASN A 136 -15.01 0.05 -1.46
CA ASN A 136 -16.04 1.02 -1.84
C ASN A 136 -16.52 0.91 -3.30
N ARG A 137 -15.84 0.12 -4.14
CA ARG A 137 -16.28 -0.12 -5.52
C ARG A 137 -17.24 -1.28 -5.63
N PHE A 138 -17.26 -2.16 -4.63
CA PHE A 138 -18.21 -3.26 -4.58
C PHE A 138 -19.56 -2.76 -4.09
N GLU A 139 -20.62 -3.30 -4.68
CA GLU A 139 -22.01 -3.01 -4.35
C GLU A 139 -22.63 -4.26 -3.73
N ASP A 140 -23.08 -4.20 -2.48
CA ASP A 140 -23.64 -5.34 -1.75
C ASP A 140 -25.06 -5.74 -2.19
N SER A 141 -25.67 -4.95 -3.08
CA SER A 141 -26.88 -5.33 -3.83
C SER A 141 -26.64 -6.38 -4.94
N ARG A 142 -25.38 -6.69 -5.25
CA ARG A 142 -24.93 -7.65 -6.26
C ARG A 142 -24.11 -8.75 -5.60
N ASP A 143 -24.08 -9.94 -6.18
CA ASP A 143 -23.18 -10.96 -5.66
C ASP A 143 -21.69 -10.62 -5.89
N CYS A 144 -20.82 -11.32 -5.16
CA CYS A 144 -19.38 -11.05 -5.22
C CYS A 144 -18.80 -11.26 -6.62
N PHE A 145 -19.29 -12.23 -7.38
CA PHE A 145 -18.77 -12.51 -8.73
C PHE A 145 -19.25 -11.49 -9.77
N GLU A 146 -20.47 -10.97 -9.62
CA GLU A 146 -20.96 -9.83 -10.41
C GLU A 146 -20.08 -8.61 -10.19
N ASN A 147 -19.73 -8.31 -8.93
CA ASN A 147 -18.78 -7.23 -8.62
C ASN A 147 -17.37 -7.50 -9.18
N ILE A 148 -16.87 -8.73 -9.11
CA ILE A 148 -15.58 -9.09 -9.72
C ILE A 148 -15.62 -8.83 -11.22
N LEU A 149 -16.69 -9.25 -11.91
CA LEU A 149 -16.84 -9.02 -13.33
C LEU A 149 -16.81 -7.53 -13.66
N GLU A 150 -17.71 -6.76 -13.07
CA GLU A 150 -17.93 -5.36 -13.45
C GLU A 150 -16.83 -4.41 -12.95
N LYS A 151 -16.21 -4.68 -11.78
CA LYS A 151 -15.27 -3.74 -11.15
C LYS A 151 -13.80 -4.12 -11.32
N ILE A 152 -13.52 -5.40 -11.69
CA ILE A 152 -12.13 -5.87 -11.84
C ILE A 152 -11.85 -6.39 -13.26
N LEU A 153 -12.77 -7.13 -13.87
CA LEU A 153 -12.51 -7.76 -15.15
C LEU A 153 -12.93 -6.88 -16.34
N GLU A 154 -13.92 -6.02 -16.20
CA GLU A 154 -14.37 -5.16 -17.30
C GLU A 154 -13.28 -4.15 -17.70
N LYS A 155 -13.20 -3.92 -19.03
CA LYS A 155 -12.24 -2.99 -19.61
C LYS A 155 -12.53 -1.56 -19.21
N GLY A 156 -11.49 -0.85 -18.78
CA GLY A 156 -11.58 0.55 -18.37
C GLY A 156 -11.91 0.73 -16.89
N GLU A 157 -12.20 -0.34 -16.17
CA GLU A 157 -12.34 -0.29 -14.73
C GLU A 157 -10.98 -0.10 -14.04
N ILE A 158 -10.99 0.72 -12.99
CA ILE A 158 -9.75 1.09 -12.29
C ILE A 158 -9.06 -0.16 -11.74
N LEU A 159 -9.80 -1.10 -11.14
CA LEU A 159 -9.21 -2.30 -10.54
C LEU A 159 -8.67 -3.29 -11.60
N SER A 160 -8.99 -3.14 -12.87
CA SER A 160 -8.36 -3.93 -13.93
C SER A 160 -6.86 -3.61 -14.09
N GLU A 161 -6.47 -2.34 -13.92
CA GLU A 161 -5.12 -1.85 -14.17
C GLU A 161 -4.36 -1.43 -12.90
N GLU A 162 -5.06 -1.23 -11.80
CA GLU A 162 -4.52 -0.71 -10.53
C GLU A 162 -3.31 -1.51 -10.02
N GLY A 163 -3.30 -2.83 -10.20
CA GLY A 163 -2.17 -3.66 -9.80
C GLY A 163 -0.87 -3.29 -10.52
N GLU A 164 -0.95 -2.85 -11.77
CA GLU A 164 0.20 -2.36 -12.52
C GLU A 164 0.62 -0.97 -12.08
N PHE A 165 -0.35 -0.05 -11.91
CA PHE A 165 -0.09 1.32 -11.47
C PHE A 165 0.57 1.36 -10.09
N LEU A 166 0.00 0.67 -9.12
CA LEU A 166 0.52 0.57 -7.75
C LEU A 166 1.98 0.10 -7.72
N LEU A 167 2.30 -0.95 -8.47
CA LEU A 167 3.66 -1.48 -8.48
C LEU A 167 4.64 -0.60 -9.26
N ARG A 168 4.19 0.13 -10.28
CA ARG A 168 5.04 1.09 -11.01
C ARG A 168 5.36 2.33 -10.19
N GLU A 169 4.46 2.75 -9.33
CA GLU A 169 4.66 3.88 -8.42
C GLU A 169 5.73 3.56 -7.37
N GLU A 170 5.69 2.37 -6.80
CA GLU A 170 6.62 1.96 -5.74
C GLU A 170 7.95 1.38 -6.24
N LEU A 171 8.00 0.89 -7.49
CA LEU A 171 9.12 0.11 -8.00
C LEU A 171 9.70 0.68 -9.31
N ARG A 172 11.00 0.95 -9.33
CA ARG A 172 11.69 1.51 -10.51
C ARG A 172 11.74 0.59 -11.73
N GLU A 173 11.88 -0.74 -11.49
CA GLU A 173 11.97 -1.76 -12.55
C GLU A 173 10.96 -2.89 -12.27
N PRO A 174 9.69 -2.69 -12.57
CA PRO A 174 8.62 -3.58 -12.08
C PRO A 174 8.64 -4.99 -12.68
N LYS A 175 9.21 -5.22 -13.85
CA LYS A 175 9.15 -6.52 -14.57
C LYS A 175 9.58 -7.71 -13.72
N THR A 176 10.70 -7.61 -13.02
CA THR A 176 11.22 -8.69 -12.17
C THR A 176 10.32 -8.95 -10.97
N TYR A 177 9.83 -7.89 -10.35
CA TYR A 177 8.88 -7.98 -9.25
C TYR A 177 7.56 -8.63 -9.68
N PHE A 178 7.07 -8.31 -10.87
CA PHE A 178 5.87 -8.94 -11.45
C PHE A 178 6.06 -10.46 -11.59
N SER A 179 7.23 -10.90 -12.08
CA SER A 179 7.53 -12.33 -12.19
C SER A 179 7.54 -13.02 -10.82
N ILE A 180 8.06 -12.37 -9.78
CA ILE A 180 8.10 -12.90 -8.41
C ILE A 180 6.68 -12.98 -7.83
N LEU A 181 5.91 -11.89 -7.92
CA LEU A 181 4.54 -11.84 -7.41
C LEU A 181 3.63 -12.84 -8.13
N ARG A 182 3.78 -12.97 -9.45
CA ARG A 182 3.09 -13.99 -10.24
C ARG A 182 3.44 -15.39 -9.76
N ALA A 183 4.74 -15.71 -9.57
CA ALA A 183 5.16 -17.01 -9.06
C ALA A 183 4.49 -17.34 -7.72
N ILE A 184 4.47 -16.38 -6.80
CA ILE A 184 3.86 -16.53 -5.47
C ILE A 184 2.34 -16.75 -5.58
N SER A 185 1.64 -15.97 -6.40
CA SER A 185 0.19 -16.06 -6.60
C SER A 185 -0.23 -17.38 -7.25
N PHE A 186 0.69 -18.02 -8.01
CA PHE A 186 0.52 -19.39 -8.53
C PHE A 186 0.94 -20.49 -7.55
N GLY A 187 1.23 -20.16 -6.27
CA GLY A 187 1.50 -21.13 -5.21
C GLY A 187 2.97 -21.51 -5.04
N ASN A 188 3.91 -20.85 -5.73
CA ASN A 188 5.34 -21.04 -5.49
C ASN A 188 5.76 -20.30 -4.22
N THR A 189 5.62 -20.93 -3.07
CA THR A 189 5.86 -20.29 -1.77
C THR A 189 7.27 -20.50 -1.21
N LYS A 190 7.99 -21.53 -1.67
CA LYS A 190 9.38 -21.77 -1.27
C LYS A 190 10.35 -20.90 -2.06
N PHE A 191 11.37 -20.37 -1.40
CA PHE A 191 12.42 -19.57 -2.04
C PHE A 191 12.98 -20.23 -3.31
N SER A 192 13.29 -21.53 -3.24
CA SER A 192 13.82 -22.28 -4.39
C SER A 192 12.83 -22.35 -5.56
N ASN A 193 11.53 -22.50 -5.25
CA ASN A 193 10.50 -22.60 -6.29
C ASN A 193 10.31 -21.26 -7.01
N ILE A 194 10.30 -20.16 -6.24
CA ILE A 194 10.23 -18.80 -6.81
C ILE A 194 11.45 -18.53 -7.69
N MET A 195 12.64 -18.88 -7.19
CA MET A 195 13.90 -18.74 -7.91
C MET A 195 13.90 -19.53 -9.23
N ASN A 196 13.46 -20.79 -9.20
CA ASN A 196 13.34 -21.62 -10.39
C ASN A 196 12.32 -21.08 -11.40
N TYR A 197 11.20 -20.55 -10.93
CA TYR A 197 10.15 -19.96 -11.77
C TYR A 197 10.64 -18.70 -12.49
N THR A 198 11.39 -17.85 -11.78
CA THR A 198 11.83 -16.53 -12.27
C THR A 198 13.17 -16.59 -13.00
N GLY A 199 13.98 -17.64 -12.81
CA GLY A 199 15.34 -17.75 -13.35
C GLY A 199 16.37 -16.83 -12.67
N LEU A 200 16.02 -16.19 -11.56
CA LEU A 200 16.90 -15.28 -10.83
C LEU A 200 17.94 -16.04 -10.02
N ASP A 201 19.13 -15.45 -9.89
CA ASP A 201 20.14 -15.92 -8.94
C ASP A 201 19.73 -15.64 -7.49
N ARG A 202 20.42 -16.31 -6.55
CA ARG A 202 20.10 -16.24 -5.13
C ARG A 202 20.19 -14.83 -4.53
N ASN A 203 21.23 -14.08 -4.92
CA ASN A 203 21.50 -12.77 -4.33
C ASN A 203 20.44 -11.76 -4.79
N SER A 204 20.18 -11.74 -6.09
CA SER A 204 19.12 -10.92 -6.69
C SER A 204 17.74 -11.24 -6.09
N MET A 205 17.39 -12.54 -6.03
CA MET A 205 16.12 -12.97 -5.44
C MET A 205 15.96 -12.50 -3.99
N THR A 206 17.01 -12.58 -3.18
CA THR A 206 16.95 -12.10 -1.78
C THR A 206 16.65 -10.61 -1.73
N GLN A 207 17.33 -9.79 -2.53
CA GLN A 207 17.13 -8.35 -2.57
C GLN A 207 15.71 -7.98 -3.01
N TYR A 208 15.19 -8.61 -4.06
CA TYR A 208 13.84 -8.37 -4.54
C TYR A 208 12.77 -8.75 -3.50
N LEU A 209 12.92 -9.91 -2.86
CA LEU A 209 11.98 -10.34 -1.81
C LEU A 209 12.04 -9.44 -0.58
N ASP A 210 13.21 -8.94 -0.18
CA ASP A 210 13.34 -8.02 0.94
C ASP A 210 12.65 -6.68 0.64
N ILE A 211 12.77 -6.16 -0.57
CA ILE A 211 12.04 -4.96 -1.00
C ILE A 211 10.53 -5.20 -0.97
N LEU A 212 10.05 -6.30 -1.57
CA LEU A 212 8.62 -6.62 -1.56
C LEU A 212 8.06 -6.81 -0.13
N ARG A 213 8.88 -7.33 0.78
CA ARG A 213 8.51 -7.44 2.22
C ARG A 213 8.46 -6.08 2.90
N THR A 214 9.41 -5.21 2.64
CA THR A 214 9.44 -3.85 3.19
C THR A 214 8.21 -3.06 2.75
N LEU A 215 7.83 -3.19 1.48
CA LEU A 215 6.65 -2.54 0.92
C LEU A 215 5.31 -3.19 1.38
N GLY A 216 5.36 -4.38 2.00
CA GLY A 216 4.16 -5.08 2.45
C GLY A 216 3.43 -5.87 1.36
N PHE A 217 4.03 -6.05 0.18
CA PHE A 217 3.42 -6.85 -0.89
C PHE A 217 3.60 -8.35 -0.67
N VAL A 218 4.66 -8.74 0.04
CA VAL A 218 4.97 -10.14 0.35
C VAL A 218 5.28 -10.29 1.83
N ARG A 219 4.71 -11.29 2.48
CA ARG A 219 5.11 -11.70 3.82
C ARG A 219 5.87 -13.02 3.76
N ARG A 220 6.66 -13.25 4.78
CA ARG A 220 7.41 -14.49 4.98
C ARG A 220 6.98 -15.15 6.28
N ASP A 221 6.32 -16.29 6.17
CA ASP A 221 5.90 -17.11 7.31
C ASP A 221 6.97 -18.14 7.65
N VAL A 222 7.36 -18.23 8.90
CA VAL A 222 8.33 -19.19 9.40
C VAL A 222 7.68 -20.01 10.51
N PRO A 223 7.93 -21.34 10.59
CA PRO A 223 7.39 -22.16 11.67
C PRO A 223 7.75 -21.60 13.05
N VAL A 224 6.78 -21.54 13.97
CA VAL A 224 6.95 -21.01 15.34
C VAL A 224 8.04 -21.76 16.11
N THR A 225 8.34 -22.99 15.72
CA THR A 225 9.38 -23.84 16.33
C THR A 225 10.81 -23.42 15.96
N GLU A 226 10.99 -22.50 15.03
CA GLU A 226 12.33 -22.05 14.61
C GLU A 226 12.93 -21.06 15.62
N LYS A 227 14.10 -21.41 16.17
CA LYS A 227 14.81 -20.57 17.17
C LYS A 227 15.33 -19.25 16.60
N SER A 228 15.61 -19.20 15.31
CA SER A 228 16.13 -18.01 14.61
C SER A 228 15.34 -17.80 13.32
N PRO A 229 14.14 -17.17 13.39
CA PRO A 229 13.26 -17.01 12.22
C PRO A 229 13.95 -16.34 11.03
N GLU A 230 14.76 -15.31 11.27
CA GLU A 230 15.45 -14.55 10.21
C GLU A 230 16.44 -15.43 9.40
N LYS A 231 17.08 -16.40 10.07
CA LYS A 231 18.06 -17.30 9.45
C LYS A 231 17.46 -18.63 8.97
N SER A 232 16.19 -18.87 9.23
CA SER A 232 15.53 -20.12 8.88
C SER A 232 15.45 -20.31 7.38
N LYS A 233 15.76 -21.51 6.90
CA LYS A 233 15.56 -21.92 5.49
C LYS A 233 14.14 -22.46 5.22
N LYS A 234 13.29 -22.54 6.26
CA LYS A 234 11.93 -23.08 6.18
C LYS A 234 10.87 -22.01 5.92
N GLY A 235 11.28 -20.74 5.73
CA GLY A 235 10.35 -19.65 5.45
C GLY A 235 9.61 -19.86 4.11
N LEU A 236 8.32 -19.59 4.14
CA LEU A 236 7.44 -19.60 2.98
C LEU A 236 7.01 -18.15 2.68
N TYR A 237 6.97 -17.80 1.40
CA TYR A 237 6.61 -16.47 0.92
C TYR A 237 5.19 -16.47 0.38
N TYR A 238 4.44 -15.45 0.76
CA TYR A 238 3.04 -15.29 0.38
C TYR A 238 2.77 -13.84 -0.03
N ALA A 239 1.87 -13.65 -0.98
CA ALA A 239 1.32 -12.32 -1.22
C ALA A 239 0.57 -11.88 0.06
N ASP A 240 0.89 -10.68 0.53
CA ASP A 240 0.28 -10.11 1.74
C ASP A 240 -0.92 -9.22 1.39
N ASP A 241 -0.94 -8.68 0.19
CA ASP A 241 -2.06 -7.95 -0.38
C ASP A 241 -2.97 -8.91 -1.16
N ASN A 242 -4.24 -9.03 -0.71
CA ASN A 242 -5.22 -9.93 -1.33
C ASN A 242 -5.59 -9.48 -2.75
N TYR A 243 -5.72 -8.16 -2.99
CA TYR A 243 -6.04 -7.65 -4.32
C TYR A 243 -4.92 -7.97 -5.31
N LEU A 244 -3.67 -7.70 -4.96
CA LEU A 244 -2.54 -8.06 -5.82
C LEU A 244 -2.45 -9.57 -6.05
N ASN A 245 -2.74 -10.39 -5.02
CA ASN A 245 -2.78 -11.84 -5.16
C ASN A 245 -3.85 -12.27 -6.17
N PHE A 246 -5.06 -11.70 -6.09
CA PHE A 246 -6.13 -11.92 -7.07
C PHE A 246 -5.73 -11.46 -8.46
N TRP A 247 -5.19 -10.25 -8.57
CA TRP A 247 -4.80 -9.63 -9.83
C TRP A 247 -3.71 -10.43 -10.56
N PHE A 248 -2.67 -10.87 -9.86
CA PHE A 248 -1.62 -11.72 -10.45
C PHE A 248 -2.08 -13.13 -10.75
N ARG A 249 -3.11 -13.62 -10.09
CA ARG A 249 -3.65 -14.95 -10.32
C ARG A 249 -4.59 -15.00 -11.52
N PHE A 250 -5.50 -14.02 -11.63
CA PHE A 250 -6.63 -14.08 -12.55
C PHE A 250 -6.63 -12.97 -13.60
N VAL A 251 -6.10 -11.78 -13.32
CA VAL A 251 -6.17 -10.64 -14.24
C VAL A 251 -4.91 -10.55 -15.11
N PHE A 252 -3.76 -10.39 -14.49
CA PHE A 252 -2.50 -10.14 -15.21
C PHE A 252 -2.12 -11.20 -16.25
N PRO A 253 -2.27 -12.51 -15.99
CA PRO A 253 -1.93 -13.55 -16.98
C PRO A 253 -2.95 -13.67 -18.12
N HIS A 254 -4.16 -13.16 -17.94
CA HIS A 254 -5.31 -13.38 -18.83
C HIS A 254 -5.84 -12.09 -19.44
N ARG A 255 -4.98 -11.06 -19.56
CA ARG A 255 -5.38 -9.74 -20.07
C ARG A 255 -6.00 -9.80 -21.47
N SER A 256 -5.42 -10.60 -22.36
CA SER A 256 -5.93 -10.74 -23.73
C SER A 256 -7.31 -11.39 -23.76
N GLU A 257 -7.51 -12.43 -22.96
CA GLU A 257 -8.80 -13.13 -22.84
C GLU A 257 -9.87 -12.21 -22.20
N ILE A 258 -9.48 -11.44 -21.18
CA ILE A 258 -10.33 -10.44 -20.52
C ILE A 258 -10.75 -9.34 -21.51
N GLU A 259 -9.84 -8.90 -22.39
CA GLU A 259 -10.17 -7.91 -23.41
C GLU A 259 -11.18 -8.41 -24.45
N GLU A 260 -11.18 -9.72 -24.73
CA GLU A 260 -12.09 -10.37 -25.65
C GLU A 260 -13.46 -10.65 -25.02
N ASP A 261 -13.48 -11.34 -23.87
CA ASP A 261 -14.71 -11.71 -23.14
C ASP A 261 -14.44 -11.86 -21.64
N PRO A 262 -14.65 -10.81 -20.84
CA PRO A 262 -14.46 -10.86 -19.38
C PRO A 262 -15.44 -11.83 -18.69
N ALA A 263 -16.65 -12.05 -19.26
CA ALA A 263 -17.62 -12.97 -18.68
C ALA A 263 -17.18 -14.43 -18.87
N GLU A 264 -16.61 -14.79 -20.02
CA GLU A 264 -16.03 -16.11 -20.24
C GLU A 264 -14.88 -16.39 -19.27
N VAL A 265 -14.00 -15.40 -19.05
CA VAL A 265 -12.91 -15.52 -18.07
C VAL A 265 -13.44 -15.72 -16.64
N LEU A 266 -14.50 -15.01 -16.25
CA LEU A 266 -15.14 -15.22 -14.96
C LEU A 266 -15.63 -16.68 -14.81
N GLU A 267 -16.35 -17.21 -15.79
CA GLU A 267 -16.97 -18.54 -15.75
C GLU A 267 -15.95 -19.67 -15.86
N THR A 268 -14.92 -19.52 -16.69
CA THR A 268 -13.99 -20.62 -17.01
C THR A 268 -12.71 -20.60 -16.16
N LEU A 269 -12.29 -19.45 -15.67
CA LEU A 269 -11.02 -19.30 -14.93
C LEU A 269 -11.23 -18.86 -13.49
N VAL A 270 -12.08 -17.85 -13.21
CA VAL A 270 -12.21 -17.34 -11.86
C VAL A 270 -13.04 -18.30 -11.01
N LYS A 271 -14.32 -18.50 -11.34
CA LYS A 271 -15.25 -19.31 -10.54
C LYS A 271 -14.74 -20.72 -10.23
N PRO A 272 -14.21 -21.51 -11.20
CA PRO A 272 -13.76 -22.87 -10.93
C PRO A 272 -12.59 -22.98 -9.94
N TYR A 273 -11.71 -21.99 -9.93
CA TYR A 273 -10.52 -21.98 -9.08
C TYR A 273 -10.65 -21.09 -7.83
N TYR A 274 -11.75 -20.33 -7.71
CA TYR A 274 -11.94 -19.37 -6.65
C TYR A 274 -11.97 -19.99 -5.25
N LYS A 275 -12.65 -21.12 -5.08
CA LYS A 275 -12.71 -21.83 -3.80
C LYS A 275 -11.33 -22.21 -3.28
N GLN A 276 -10.44 -22.65 -4.16
CA GLN A 276 -9.06 -22.98 -3.80
C GLN A 276 -8.26 -21.70 -3.47
N PHE A 277 -8.50 -20.63 -4.23
CA PHE A 277 -7.87 -19.33 -4.02
C PHE A 277 -8.22 -18.73 -2.65
N VAL A 278 -9.51 -18.74 -2.31
CA VAL A 278 -10.04 -18.24 -1.02
C VAL A 278 -9.46 -18.98 0.19
N GLY A 279 -9.14 -20.27 0.06
CA GLY A 279 -8.67 -21.08 1.18
C GLY A 279 -7.51 -20.44 1.96
N ARG A 280 -6.62 -19.74 1.29
CA ARG A 280 -5.51 -19.05 1.94
C ARG A 280 -5.92 -17.73 2.62
N SER A 281 -6.75 -16.93 1.96
CA SER A 281 -7.32 -15.72 2.58
C SER A 281 -8.11 -16.08 3.83
N PHE A 282 -8.81 -17.22 3.79
CA PHE A 282 -9.55 -17.76 4.92
C PHE A 282 -8.66 -18.11 6.12
N GLU A 283 -7.46 -18.68 5.90
CA GLU A 283 -6.49 -18.88 6.98
C GLU A 283 -6.10 -17.56 7.65
N ASN A 284 -5.88 -16.50 6.87
CA ASN A 284 -5.56 -15.18 7.40
C ASN A 284 -6.73 -14.57 8.15
N ILE A 285 -7.95 -14.68 7.60
CA ILE A 285 -9.18 -14.25 8.27
C ILE A 285 -9.32 -14.95 9.62
N SER A 286 -9.12 -16.27 9.65
CA SER A 286 -9.19 -17.05 10.88
C SER A 286 -8.16 -16.60 11.93
N LYS A 287 -6.94 -16.25 11.51
CA LYS A 287 -5.91 -15.69 12.41
C LYS A 287 -6.29 -14.29 12.94
N GLN A 288 -7.04 -13.51 12.19
CA GLN A 288 -7.51 -12.19 12.64
C GLN A 288 -8.65 -12.29 13.65
N LEU A 289 -9.36 -13.41 13.69
CA LEU A 289 -10.51 -13.66 14.56
C LEU A 289 -10.12 -14.32 15.90
N LEU A 290 -8.93 -14.93 15.97
CA LEU A 290 -8.35 -15.55 17.18
C LEU A 290 -7.60 -14.51 18.02
#